data_89d825be2bfb600d9ccb5dae2a3447a5
#
_entry.id   89d825be2bfb600d9ccb5dae2a3447a5
#
_cell.length_a   1.000
_cell.length_b   1.000
_cell.length_c   1.000
_cell.angle_alpha   90.00
_cell.angle_beta   90.00
_cell.angle_gamma   90.00
#
_symmetry.space_group_name_H-M   'P 1'
#
loop_
_entity.id
_entity.type
_entity.pdbx_description
1 polymer ?
#
loop_
_entity_poly.entity_id
_entity_poly.type
_entity_poly.pdbx_seq_one_letter_code
_entity_poly.pdbx_strand_id
1 'polypeptide(L)'
;MKKILFAASECVPFIKTGGLADVVGSLPKCFDKRYFDVRVIIPKYLCMSKEYTDKMEYIDNFYMDIGNDNKYVGVFKMEYEGVIFYFIDNEFYFSGAKPYGDLLWDLEKFIYFSKAVLSALPVIGFQPDLIHCHDWQTGLIPVFLKERFHNGDFFRNMKSVMTIHNLKFQGVWDVDTVRTLSGLPDYFFTPDKLEAYKDGNLLKGGLVFADAITTVSNTYAEEIKMPFYGEGLDGLLRARANDLRGIVNGIDYDEYNPATDKFIVKQYNARDFRKEKVKNKLALQEELGLEKDEKKMMIGIVSRLTDQKGFDLIAYIMDELCQDNVQIVILGTGEERYENMFRHFDWKYANKVSANIYYSEALSHKIYAASDAFLMPSLFEPCGLSQLMALHYGTLPIVRETGGLKDTVEPYNEYESTGTGFSFTNYNAHEMLACIRNAERIYYDKKREWNKMVDRAMAADFSWHVSALKYQELYDWLIG
;
A
#
# COMPACT_ATOMS: atom_id res chain seq x y z
N MET A 1 -24.61 16.50 3.00
CA MET A 1 -23.81 15.28 2.76
C MET A 1 -22.61 15.72 1.93
N LYS A 2 -21.40 15.51 2.47
CA LYS A 2 -20.14 15.88 1.81
C LYS A 2 -19.84 14.88 0.69
N LYS A 3 -19.49 15.37 -0.50
CA LYS A 3 -19.23 14.56 -1.68
C LYS A 3 -17.73 14.44 -1.90
N ILE A 4 -17.22 13.24 -1.85
CA ILE A 4 -15.78 12.94 -1.98
C ILE A 4 -15.56 12.05 -3.20
N LEU A 5 -14.60 12.39 -4.04
CA LEU A 5 -14.15 11.55 -5.15
C LEU A 5 -12.74 11.04 -4.88
N PHE A 6 -12.56 9.73 -4.82
CA PHE A 6 -11.25 9.10 -4.86
C PHE A 6 -10.81 8.89 -6.30
N ALA A 7 -9.66 9.42 -6.67
CA ALA A 7 -9.07 9.22 -8.00
C ALA A 7 -7.75 8.45 -7.85
N ALA A 8 -7.65 7.29 -8.50
CA ALA A 8 -6.50 6.39 -8.39
C ALA A 8 -6.26 5.61 -9.68
N SER A 9 -5.07 5.05 -9.81
CA SER A 9 -4.69 4.20 -10.95
C SER A 9 -5.10 2.74 -10.80
N GLU A 10 -5.39 2.29 -9.58
CA GLU A 10 -5.79 0.91 -9.26
C GLU A 10 -6.72 0.86 -8.05
N CYS A 11 -7.52 -0.21 -7.96
CA CYS A 11 -8.47 -0.42 -6.88
C CYS A 11 -8.92 -1.89 -6.85
N VAL A 12 -8.87 -2.55 -5.69
CA VAL A 12 -9.50 -3.87 -5.51
C VAL A 12 -11.02 -3.74 -5.57
N PRO A 13 -11.77 -4.72 -6.10
CA PRO A 13 -11.28 -6.00 -6.65
C PRO A 13 -10.93 -5.92 -8.16
N PHE A 14 -11.01 -4.76 -8.79
CA PHE A 14 -10.94 -4.59 -10.24
C PHE A 14 -9.53 -4.79 -10.80
N ILE A 15 -8.54 -4.19 -10.12
CA ILE A 15 -7.14 -4.24 -10.54
C ILE A 15 -6.22 -3.96 -9.35
N LYS A 16 -5.17 -4.76 -9.17
CA LYS A 16 -4.22 -4.64 -8.05
C LYS A 16 -2.79 -4.93 -8.50
N THR A 17 -1.88 -4.03 -8.15
CA THR A 17 -0.43 -4.24 -8.24
C THR A 17 0.28 -4.01 -6.92
N GLY A 18 -0.33 -3.23 -6.01
CA GLY A 18 0.25 -2.86 -4.72
C GLY A 18 -0.80 -2.45 -3.68
N GLY A 19 -0.32 -1.94 -2.55
CA GLY A 19 -1.16 -1.55 -1.42
C GLY A 19 -2.08 -0.36 -1.68
N LEU A 20 -1.80 0.45 -2.72
CA LEU A 20 -2.70 1.54 -3.14
C LEU A 20 -4.09 0.97 -3.50
N ALA A 21 -4.14 -0.15 -4.22
CA ALA A 21 -5.40 -0.78 -4.60
C ALA A 21 -6.24 -1.20 -3.38
N ASP A 22 -5.59 -1.71 -2.32
CA ASP A 22 -6.26 -2.07 -1.06
C ASP A 22 -6.88 -0.83 -0.39
N VAL A 23 -6.13 0.29 -0.34
CA VAL A 23 -6.64 1.56 0.22
C VAL A 23 -7.88 2.04 -0.51
N VAL A 24 -7.80 2.12 -1.84
CA VAL A 24 -8.88 2.69 -2.68
C VAL A 24 -10.10 1.77 -2.72
N GLY A 25 -9.92 0.47 -2.56
CA GLY A 25 -11.03 -0.50 -2.54
C GLY A 25 -11.69 -0.66 -1.17
N SER A 26 -11.00 -0.37 -0.07
CA SER A 26 -11.51 -0.63 1.28
C SER A 26 -11.90 0.64 2.03
N LEU A 27 -11.09 1.69 2.00
CA LEU A 27 -11.36 2.93 2.74
C LEU A 27 -12.71 3.60 2.37
N PRO A 28 -13.12 3.71 1.08
CA PRO A 28 -14.39 4.33 0.70
C PRO A 28 -15.62 3.70 1.34
N LYS A 29 -15.59 2.41 1.63
CA LYS A 29 -16.70 1.66 2.26
C LYS A 29 -16.92 2.03 3.72
N CYS A 30 -15.89 2.58 4.38
CA CYS A 30 -15.87 2.83 5.83
C CYS A 30 -16.40 4.21 6.23
N PHE A 31 -16.76 5.06 5.26
CA PHE A 31 -17.35 6.35 5.55
C PHE A 31 -18.85 6.22 5.86
N ASP A 32 -19.32 7.00 6.85
CA ASP A 32 -20.74 7.03 7.21
C ASP A 32 -21.56 7.68 6.08
N LYS A 33 -22.35 6.88 5.38
CA LYS A 33 -23.18 7.29 4.24
C LYS A 33 -24.26 8.35 4.58
N ARG A 34 -24.52 8.62 5.85
CA ARG A 34 -25.41 9.71 6.27
C ARG A 34 -24.76 11.09 6.09
N TYR A 35 -23.44 11.14 6.16
CA TYR A 35 -22.66 12.38 6.10
C TYR A 35 -21.79 12.50 4.85
N PHE A 36 -21.40 11.37 4.25
CA PHE A 36 -20.46 11.32 3.12
C PHE A 36 -21.06 10.52 1.94
N ASP A 37 -21.01 11.09 0.72
CA ASP A 37 -21.16 10.40 -0.55
C ASP A 37 -19.75 10.22 -1.14
N VAL A 38 -19.13 9.05 -0.89
CA VAL A 38 -17.79 8.73 -1.37
C VAL A 38 -17.90 7.87 -2.61
N ARG A 39 -17.29 8.32 -3.70
CA ARG A 39 -17.22 7.61 -4.99
C ARG A 39 -15.77 7.47 -5.42
N VAL A 40 -15.53 6.54 -6.33
CA VAL A 40 -14.19 6.22 -6.84
C VAL A 40 -14.16 6.35 -8.35
N ILE A 41 -13.05 6.85 -8.91
CA ILE A 41 -12.80 6.89 -10.35
C ILE A 41 -11.41 6.32 -10.66
N ILE A 42 -11.37 5.34 -11.56
CA ILE A 42 -10.15 4.65 -11.99
C ILE A 42 -10.14 4.46 -13.50
N PRO A 43 -8.98 4.16 -14.13
CA PRO A 43 -8.95 3.71 -15.53
C PRO A 43 -9.67 2.37 -15.72
N LYS A 44 -10.34 2.20 -16.86
CA LYS A 44 -10.89 0.92 -17.31
C LYS A 44 -9.85 0.15 -18.10
N TYR A 45 -9.02 -0.64 -17.41
CA TYR A 45 -8.02 -1.46 -18.09
C TYR A 45 -8.63 -2.68 -18.76
N LEU A 46 -8.18 -3.02 -19.97
CA LEU A 46 -8.62 -4.22 -20.66
C LEU A 46 -8.19 -5.53 -19.98
N CYS A 47 -7.17 -5.47 -19.12
CA CYS A 47 -6.74 -6.61 -18.31
C CYS A 47 -7.61 -6.87 -17.07
N MET A 48 -8.64 -6.06 -16.80
CA MET A 48 -9.62 -6.33 -15.74
C MET A 48 -10.42 -7.59 -16.05
N SER A 49 -10.81 -8.32 -15.00
CA SER A 49 -11.65 -9.52 -15.14
C SER A 49 -12.99 -9.20 -15.80
N LYS A 50 -13.42 -10.07 -16.71
CA LYS A 50 -14.76 -10.00 -17.34
C LYS A 50 -15.89 -10.08 -16.32
N GLU A 51 -15.66 -10.71 -15.18
CA GLU A 51 -16.60 -10.74 -14.07
C GLU A 51 -17.10 -9.33 -13.68
N TYR A 52 -16.22 -8.32 -13.77
CA TYR A 52 -16.53 -6.93 -13.45
C TYR A 52 -16.88 -6.12 -14.70
N THR A 53 -16.08 -6.23 -15.75
CA THR A 53 -16.27 -5.38 -16.96
C THR A 53 -17.61 -5.62 -17.64
N ASP A 54 -18.15 -6.84 -17.62
CA ASP A 54 -19.45 -7.19 -18.21
C ASP A 54 -20.65 -6.61 -17.39
N LYS A 55 -20.41 -6.18 -16.16
CA LYS A 55 -21.42 -5.54 -15.29
C LYS A 55 -21.34 -4.01 -15.31
N MET A 56 -20.35 -3.42 -15.98
CA MET A 56 -20.20 -1.98 -16.06
C MET A 56 -21.25 -1.39 -17.01
N GLU A 57 -21.96 -0.38 -16.52
CA GLU A 57 -22.92 0.41 -17.29
C GLU A 57 -22.19 1.52 -18.04
N TYR A 58 -22.38 1.62 -19.35
CA TYR A 58 -21.90 2.74 -20.13
C TYR A 58 -22.78 3.97 -19.83
N ILE A 59 -22.13 5.11 -19.51
CA ILE A 59 -22.82 6.38 -19.20
C ILE A 59 -22.82 7.30 -20.42
N ASP A 60 -21.65 7.71 -20.89
CA ASP A 60 -21.50 8.66 -21.98
C ASP A 60 -20.06 8.68 -22.50
N ASN A 61 -19.80 9.48 -23.54
CA ASN A 61 -18.46 9.78 -24.01
C ASN A 61 -18.35 11.25 -24.44
N PHE A 62 -17.12 11.70 -24.49
CA PHE A 62 -16.76 13.03 -25.00
C PHE A 62 -15.33 13.00 -25.54
N TYR A 63 -14.92 14.11 -26.13
CA TYR A 63 -13.54 14.32 -26.56
C TYR A 63 -12.92 15.46 -25.79
N MET A 64 -11.65 15.34 -25.48
CA MET A 64 -10.87 16.39 -24.81
C MET A 64 -9.49 16.54 -25.42
N ASP A 65 -8.95 17.75 -25.38
CA ASP A 65 -7.61 18.04 -25.89
C ASP A 65 -6.54 17.55 -24.89
N ILE A 66 -5.55 16.83 -25.38
CA ILE A 66 -4.32 16.47 -24.69
C ILE A 66 -3.15 16.90 -25.56
N GLY A 67 -2.35 17.86 -25.07
CA GLY A 67 -1.35 18.50 -25.91
C GLY A 67 -2.01 19.09 -27.15
N ASN A 68 -1.58 18.64 -28.32
CA ASN A 68 -2.12 19.06 -29.62
C ASN A 68 -3.18 18.10 -30.21
N ASP A 69 -3.50 17.03 -29.49
CA ASP A 69 -4.40 15.98 -29.96
C ASP A 69 -5.74 16.03 -29.25
N ASN A 70 -6.81 15.65 -29.98
CA ASN A 70 -8.14 15.47 -29.41
C ASN A 70 -8.39 13.97 -29.13
N LYS A 71 -8.60 13.61 -27.86
CA LYS A 71 -8.69 12.22 -27.41
C LYS A 71 -10.08 11.87 -26.93
N TYR A 72 -10.52 10.67 -27.30
CA TYR A 72 -11.76 10.07 -26.82
C TYR A 72 -11.71 9.80 -25.30
N VAL A 73 -12.82 10.00 -24.61
CA VAL A 73 -13.03 9.62 -23.21
C VAL A 73 -14.40 8.96 -23.09
N GLY A 74 -14.42 7.66 -22.84
CA GLY A 74 -15.62 6.94 -22.45
C GLY A 74 -15.74 6.89 -20.93
N VAL A 75 -16.98 6.87 -20.42
CA VAL A 75 -17.25 6.77 -18.99
C VAL A 75 -18.19 5.62 -18.72
N PHE A 76 -17.78 4.73 -17.85
CA PHE A 76 -18.59 3.64 -17.34
C PHE A 76 -18.81 3.78 -15.83
N LYS A 77 -19.84 3.13 -15.30
CA LYS A 77 -20.24 3.12 -13.91
C LYS A 77 -20.53 1.71 -13.44
N MET A 78 -20.24 1.45 -12.18
CA MET A 78 -20.65 0.23 -11.49
C MET A 78 -20.86 0.54 -10.00
N GLU A 79 -21.86 -0.06 -9.39
CA GLU A 79 -21.96 -0.09 -7.93
C GLU A 79 -21.42 -1.43 -7.43
N TYR A 80 -20.47 -1.36 -6.48
CA TYR A 80 -19.88 -2.52 -5.83
C TYR A 80 -19.76 -2.30 -4.32
N GLU A 81 -20.30 -3.22 -3.54
CA GLU A 81 -20.33 -3.15 -2.05
C GLU A 81 -20.83 -1.79 -1.52
N GLY A 82 -21.80 -1.22 -2.24
CA GLY A 82 -22.45 0.02 -1.88
C GLY A 82 -21.62 1.30 -2.09
N VAL A 83 -20.56 1.22 -2.87
CA VAL A 83 -19.76 2.34 -3.40
C VAL A 83 -19.98 2.45 -4.89
N ILE A 84 -20.12 3.68 -5.40
CA ILE A 84 -20.21 3.96 -6.84
C ILE A 84 -18.79 4.13 -7.38
N PHE A 85 -18.47 3.32 -8.39
CA PHE A 85 -17.23 3.37 -9.15
C PHE A 85 -17.49 3.92 -10.55
N TYR A 86 -16.63 4.82 -10.99
CA TYR A 86 -16.55 5.28 -12.37
C TYR A 86 -15.26 4.77 -13.02
N PHE A 87 -15.33 4.48 -14.31
CA PHE A 87 -14.22 3.96 -15.08
C PHE A 87 -14.00 4.82 -16.31
N ILE A 88 -12.80 5.37 -16.46
CA ILE A 88 -12.40 6.12 -17.67
C ILE A 88 -11.94 5.13 -18.72
N ASP A 89 -12.65 5.07 -19.83
CA ASP A 89 -12.39 4.17 -20.94
C ASP A 89 -11.64 4.87 -22.07
N ASN A 90 -10.52 4.28 -22.44
CA ASN A 90 -9.81 4.57 -23.67
C ASN A 90 -8.87 3.39 -23.98
N GLU A 91 -9.24 2.56 -24.95
CA GLU A 91 -8.47 1.35 -25.27
C GLU A 91 -7.04 1.66 -25.75
N PHE A 92 -6.80 2.81 -26.36
CA PHE A 92 -5.46 3.21 -26.77
C PHE A 92 -4.51 3.32 -25.56
N TYR A 93 -4.98 3.88 -24.44
CA TYR A 93 -4.16 4.04 -23.23
C TYR A 93 -4.20 2.84 -22.29
N PHE A 94 -5.33 2.13 -22.21
CA PHE A 94 -5.57 1.14 -21.15
C PHE A 94 -5.61 -0.31 -21.64
N SER A 95 -5.10 -0.59 -22.85
CA SER A 95 -5.06 -1.93 -23.47
C SER A 95 -3.92 -2.83 -22.98
N GLY A 96 -2.99 -2.33 -22.19
CA GLY A 96 -1.85 -3.11 -21.71
C GLY A 96 -2.24 -4.33 -20.87
N ALA A 97 -1.38 -5.36 -20.86
CA ALA A 97 -1.56 -6.56 -20.04
C ALA A 97 -1.41 -6.27 -18.53
N LYS A 98 -0.87 -5.11 -18.18
CA LYS A 98 -0.68 -4.61 -16.81
C LYS A 98 -0.97 -3.11 -16.76
N PRO A 99 -1.34 -2.56 -15.60
CA PRO A 99 -1.57 -1.12 -15.42
C PRO A 99 -0.34 -0.26 -15.71
N TYR A 100 0.84 -0.78 -15.40
CA TYR A 100 2.12 -0.07 -15.54
C TYR A 100 3.06 -0.83 -16.47
N GLY A 101 3.87 -0.07 -17.23
CA GLY A 101 4.80 -0.62 -18.19
C GLY A 101 5.99 0.32 -18.48
N ASP A 102 6.09 0.84 -19.69
CA ASP A 102 7.07 1.85 -20.06
C ASP A 102 6.72 3.21 -19.45
N LEU A 103 7.71 3.85 -18.79
CA LEU A 103 7.46 5.07 -18.02
C LEU A 103 6.96 6.23 -18.90
N LEU A 104 7.51 6.42 -20.09
CA LEU A 104 7.08 7.50 -20.98
C LEU A 104 5.62 7.31 -21.41
N TRP A 105 5.26 6.07 -21.74
CA TRP A 105 3.87 5.72 -22.05
C TRP A 105 2.95 5.90 -20.85
N ASP A 106 3.41 5.48 -19.67
CA ASP A 106 2.65 5.65 -18.43
C ASP A 106 2.45 7.12 -18.08
N LEU A 107 3.44 8.00 -18.34
CA LEU A 107 3.29 9.45 -18.18
C LEU A 107 2.17 10.01 -19.05
N GLU A 108 2.18 9.73 -20.36
CA GLU A 108 1.12 10.20 -21.27
C GLU A 108 -0.25 9.68 -20.83
N LYS A 109 -0.34 8.40 -20.51
CA LYS A 109 -1.56 7.73 -20.03
C LYS A 109 -2.14 8.37 -18.77
N PHE A 110 -1.30 8.69 -17.79
CA PHE A 110 -1.77 9.25 -16.52
C PHE A 110 -1.92 10.77 -16.54
N ILE A 111 -1.24 11.49 -17.44
CA ILE A 111 -1.57 12.87 -17.79
C ILE A 111 -2.98 12.92 -18.40
N TYR A 112 -3.25 12.04 -19.38
CA TYR A 112 -4.58 11.88 -19.94
C TYR A 112 -5.61 11.57 -18.87
N PHE A 113 -5.39 10.56 -18.03
CA PHE A 113 -6.31 10.16 -16.96
C PHE A 113 -6.61 11.31 -16.00
N SER A 114 -5.59 12.04 -15.55
CA SER A 114 -5.76 13.17 -14.63
C SER A 114 -6.68 14.26 -15.19
N LYS A 115 -6.58 14.56 -16.48
CA LYS A 115 -7.46 15.54 -17.14
C LYS A 115 -8.85 14.97 -17.39
N ALA A 116 -8.93 13.67 -17.79
CA ALA A 116 -10.19 12.99 -18.05
C ALA A 116 -11.07 12.91 -16.78
N VAL A 117 -10.48 12.69 -15.60
CA VAL A 117 -11.20 12.69 -14.31
C VAL A 117 -11.99 13.99 -14.14
N LEU A 118 -11.33 15.14 -14.26
CA LEU A 118 -11.99 16.45 -14.09
C LEU A 118 -13.04 16.69 -15.18
N SER A 119 -12.71 16.40 -16.44
CA SER A 119 -13.61 16.58 -17.58
C SER A 119 -14.87 15.71 -17.51
N ALA A 120 -14.78 14.53 -16.90
CA ALA A 120 -15.91 13.61 -16.73
C ALA A 120 -16.92 14.06 -15.66
N LEU A 121 -16.51 14.88 -14.68
CA LEU A 121 -17.39 15.25 -13.54
C LEU A 121 -18.71 15.89 -13.95
N PRO A 122 -18.76 16.89 -14.87
CA PRO A 122 -20.01 17.43 -15.36
C PRO A 122 -20.85 16.41 -16.11
N VAL A 123 -20.22 15.50 -16.87
CA VAL A 123 -20.88 14.46 -17.68
C VAL A 123 -21.60 13.45 -16.79
N ILE A 124 -20.97 13.02 -15.68
CA ILE A 124 -21.58 12.09 -14.72
C ILE A 124 -22.50 12.79 -13.72
N GLY A 125 -22.65 14.11 -13.78
CA GLY A 125 -23.48 14.89 -12.86
C GLY A 125 -23.04 14.80 -11.40
N PHE A 126 -21.76 14.58 -11.13
CA PHE A 126 -21.20 14.52 -9.79
C PHE A 126 -20.23 15.66 -9.55
N GLN A 127 -20.61 16.58 -8.68
CA GLN A 127 -19.80 17.71 -8.25
C GLN A 127 -19.26 17.41 -6.84
N PRO A 128 -18.03 16.89 -6.71
CA PRO A 128 -17.43 16.62 -5.40
C PRO A 128 -17.04 17.91 -4.71
N ASP A 129 -17.15 17.92 -3.37
CA ASP A 129 -16.58 18.99 -2.54
C ASP A 129 -15.07 18.85 -2.44
N LEU A 130 -14.58 17.59 -2.56
CA LEU A 130 -13.16 17.24 -2.47
C LEU A 130 -12.80 16.08 -3.39
N ILE A 131 -11.65 16.19 -4.09
CA ILE A 131 -11.01 15.10 -4.82
C ILE A 131 -9.80 14.62 -4.03
N HIS A 132 -9.79 13.33 -3.69
CA HIS A 132 -8.68 12.65 -3.05
C HIS A 132 -7.84 11.91 -4.09
N CYS A 133 -6.65 12.42 -4.36
CA CYS A 133 -5.71 11.94 -5.38
C CYS A 133 -4.68 11.00 -4.74
N HIS A 134 -4.25 9.96 -5.46
CA HIS A 134 -3.36 8.93 -4.97
C HIS A 134 -2.14 8.75 -5.88
N ASP A 135 -0.95 9.03 -5.36
CA ASP A 135 0.35 8.94 -6.03
C ASP A 135 0.48 9.76 -7.32
N TRP A 136 1.61 9.63 -8.01
CA TRP A 136 1.97 10.43 -9.17
C TRP A 136 1.01 10.28 -10.37
N GLN A 137 0.34 9.13 -10.48
CA GLN A 137 -0.63 8.84 -11.54
C GLN A 137 -1.83 9.79 -11.54
N THR A 138 -2.10 10.42 -10.40
CA THR A 138 -3.14 11.44 -10.24
C THR A 138 -2.57 12.81 -9.89
N GLY A 139 -1.25 12.94 -9.94
CA GLY A 139 -0.52 14.13 -9.51
C GLY A 139 -0.89 15.40 -10.26
N LEU A 140 -1.34 15.29 -11.52
CA LEU A 140 -1.78 16.48 -12.28
C LEU A 140 -3.24 16.89 -12.03
N ILE A 141 -4.05 16.10 -11.30
CA ILE A 141 -5.44 16.52 -10.97
C ILE A 141 -5.44 17.85 -10.19
N PRO A 142 -4.70 18.02 -9.09
CA PRO A 142 -4.64 19.31 -8.38
C PRO A 142 -4.12 20.46 -9.26
N VAL A 143 -3.15 20.17 -10.14
CA VAL A 143 -2.59 21.17 -11.07
C VAL A 143 -3.63 21.65 -12.06
N PHE A 144 -4.30 20.74 -12.76
CA PHE A 144 -5.35 21.07 -13.72
C PHE A 144 -6.55 21.75 -13.05
N LEU A 145 -6.91 21.33 -11.85
CA LEU A 145 -7.99 21.93 -11.09
C LEU A 145 -7.72 23.43 -10.84
N LYS A 146 -6.50 23.79 -10.46
CA LYS A 146 -6.11 25.19 -10.19
C LYS A 146 -5.88 26.01 -11.46
N GLU A 147 -5.40 25.38 -12.54
CA GLU A 147 -5.05 26.09 -13.78
C GLU A 147 -6.26 26.27 -14.72
N ARG A 148 -6.95 25.16 -15.07
CA ARG A 148 -7.94 25.16 -16.15
C ARG A 148 -9.38 25.16 -15.68
N PHE A 149 -9.65 24.49 -14.57
CA PHE A 149 -11.01 24.23 -14.13
C PHE A 149 -11.49 25.22 -13.05
N HIS A 150 -10.60 25.86 -12.33
CA HIS A 150 -10.95 26.76 -11.22
C HIS A 150 -11.85 27.95 -11.61
N ASN A 151 -11.76 28.43 -12.83
CA ASN A 151 -12.56 29.59 -13.31
C ASN A 151 -14.04 29.25 -13.57
N GLY A 152 -14.43 27.98 -13.61
CA GLY A 152 -15.81 27.55 -13.75
C GLY A 152 -16.52 27.42 -12.40
N ASP A 153 -17.80 27.83 -12.34
CA ASP A 153 -18.59 27.74 -11.10
C ASP A 153 -18.67 26.31 -10.54
N PHE A 154 -18.62 25.31 -11.42
CA PHE A 154 -18.63 23.89 -11.03
C PHE A 154 -17.39 23.47 -10.19
N PHE A 155 -16.24 24.05 -10.45
CA PHE A 155 -14.98 23.61 -9.82
C PHE A 155 -14.42 24.58 -8.77
N ARG A 156 -14.97 25.82 -8.69
CA ARG A 156 -14.39 26.92 -7.92
C ARG A 156 -14.08 26.59 -6.45
N ASN A 157 -14.93 25.86 -5.79
CA ASN A 157 -14.80 25.55 -4.36
C ASN A 157 -14.26 24.14 -4.10
N MET A 158 -13.97 23.38 -5.14
CA MET A 158 -13.51 22.00 -5.03
C MET A 158 -12.10 21.95 -4.40
N LYS A 159 -11.96 21.18 -3.35
CA LYS A 159 -10.69 20.92 -2.66
C LYS A 159 -9.98 19.70 -3.23
N SER A 160 -8.68 19.61 -2.94
CA SER A 160 -7.89 18.44 -3.32
C SER A 160 -6.99 17.98 -2.17
N VAL A 161 -6.91 16.66 -1.98
CA VAL A 161 -5.95 15.98 -1.11
C VAL A 161 -5.05 15.13 -1.97
N MET A 162 -3.74 15.13 -1.68
CA MET A 162 -2.75 14.29 -2.35
C MET A 162 -2.17 13.30 -1.36
N THR A 163 -2.39 11.99 -1.57
CA THR A 163 -1.79 10.93 -0.75
C THR A 163 -0.54 10.36 -1.40
N ILE A 164 0.55 10.33 -0.65
CA ILE A 164 1.81 9.65 -0.98
C ILE A 164 1.76 8.24 -0.40
N HIS A 165 1.66 7.22 -1.25
CA HIS A 165 1.80 5.83 -0.83
C HIS A 165 3.26 5.38 -0.85
N ASN A 166 4.03 5.82 -1.84
CA ASN A 166 5.47 5.57 -1.92
C ASN A 166 6.16 6.70 -2.69
N LEU A 167 6.90 7.54 -1.98
CA LEU A 167 7.58 8.72 -2.54
C LEU A 167 8.66 8.39 -3.59
N LYS A 168 9.14 7.15 -3.62
CA LYS A 168 10.13 6.70 -4.62
C LYS A 168 9.60 6.81 -6.05
N PHE A 169 8.29 6.70 -6.25
CA PHE A 169 7.66 6.76 -7.57
C PHE A 169 7.03 8.13 -7.78
N GLN A 170 7.56 8.91 -8.72
CA GLN A 170 7.20 10.33 -8.86
C GLN A 170 6.66 10.72 -10.24
N GLY A 171 6.80 9.86 -11.26
CA GLY A 171 6.40 10.22 -12.62
C GLY A 171 7.26 11.35 -13.17
N VAL A 172 8.55 11.08 -13.42
CA VAL A 172 9.56 12.09 -13.81
C VAL A 172 10.00 11.85 -15.24
N TRP A 173 10.02 12.94 -16.03
CA TRP A 173 10.56 12.95 -17.39
C TRP A 173 11.01 14.36 -17.75
N ASP A 174 11.70 14.54 -18.89
CA ASP A 174 12.14 15.86 -19.33
C ASP A 174 10.96 16.88 -19.41
N VAL A 175 11.26 18.14 -19.09
CA VAL A 175 10.25 19.21 -19.00
C VAL A 175 9.51 19.40 -20.32
N ASP A 176 10.20 19.34 -21.46
CA ASP A 176 9.59 19.63 -22.77
C ASP A 176 8.54 18.59 -23.13
N THR A 177 8.82 17.33 -22.84
CA THR A 177 7.88 16.21 -23.04
C THR A 177 6.66 16.35 -22.13
N VAL A 178 6.87 16.55 -20.82
CA VAL A 178 5.76 16.69 -19.85
C VAL A 178 4.90 17.90 -20.19
N ARG A 179 5.53 19.03 -20.57
CA ARG A 179 4.83 20.24 -21.01
C ARG A 179 3.98 19.99 -22.25
N THR A 180 4.55 19.34 -23.26
CA THR A 180 3.87 19.05 -24.52
C THR A 180 2.67 18.13 -24.30
N LEU A 181 2.86 17.04 -23.53
CA LEU A 181 1.81 16.07 -23.24
C LEU A 181 0.69 16.68 -22.37
N SER A 182 1.03 17.46 -21.34
CA SER A 182 0.04 18.06 -20.45
C SER A 182 -0.67 19.27 -21.05
N GLY A 183 -0.01 19.97 -21.99
CA GLY A 183 -0.47 21.25 -22.52
C GLY A 183 -0.50 22.37 -21.47
N LEU A 184 0.24 22.22 -20.36
CA LEU A 184 0.37 23.24 -19.35
C LEU A 184 1.30 24.36 -19.82
N PRO A 185 1.03 25.64 -19.48
CA PRO A 185 1.91 26.76 -19.80
C PRO A 185 3.30 26.65 -19.16
N ASP A 186 4.30 27.29 -19.77
CA ASP A 186 5.70 27.27 -19.33
C ASP A 186 5.89 27.67 -17.86
N TYR A 187 5.08 28.60 -17.35
CA TYR A 187 5.19 29.05 -15.95
C TYR A 187 4.82 28.01 -14.90
N PHE A 188 4.32 26.83 -15.29
CA PHE A 188 4.17 25.69 -14.38
C PHE A 188 5.46 24.88 -14.23
N PHE A 189 6.41 25.02 -15.15
CA PHE A 189 7.67 24.25 -15.17
C PHE A 189 8.83 25.07 -14.56
N THR A 190 8.61 25.53 -13.34
CA THR A 190 9.60 26.28 -12.53
C THR A 190 9.93 25.47 -11.26
N PRO A 191 11.12 25.71 -10.64
CA PRO A 191 11.57 24.95 -9.46
C PRO A 191 10.62 25.00 -8.25
N ASP A 192 9.77 26.01 -8.17
CA ASP A 192 8.74 26.14 -7.13
C ASP A 192 7.44 25.40 -7.48
N LYS A 193 7.33 24.79 -8.67
CA LYS A 193 6.13 24.09 -9.15
C LYS A 193 6.45 22.66 -9.62
N LEU A 194 6.33 22.38 -10.93
CA LEU A 194 6.49 21.03 -11.47
C LEU A 194 7.94 20.64 -11.79
N GLU A 195 8.83 21.60 -12.00
CA GLU A 195 10.22 21.29 -12.30
C GLU A 195 10.95 20.76 -11.06
N ALA A 196 11.65 19.66 -11.19
CA ALA A 196 12.57 19.10 -10.20
C ALA A 196 13.83 18.59 -10.90
N TYR A 197 14.99 19.15 -10.55
CA TYR A 197 16.29 18.74 -11.09
C TYR A 197 16.37 18.78 -12.62
N LYS A 198 15.72 19.75 -13.25
CA LYS A 198 15.56 20.00 -14.70
C LYS A 198 14.54 19.08 -15.39
N ASP A 199 13.88 18.22 -14.68
CA ASP A 199 12.81 17.36 -15.20
C ASP A 199 11.43 17.83 -14.72
N GLY A 200 10.38 17.47 -15.45
CA GLY A 200 9.00 17.62 -15.02
C GLY A 200 8.62 16.45 -14.08
N ASN A 201 8.03 16.77 -12.93
CA ASN A 201 7.69 15.79 -11.89
C ASN A 201 6.19 15.89 -11.56
N LEU A 202 5.43 14.85 -11.90
CA LEU A 202 3.98 14.83 -11.75
C LEU A 202 3.55 14.79 -10.28
N LEU A 203 4.22 14.00 -9.45
CA LEU A 203 3.93 13.96 -8.02
C LEU A 203 4.21 15.30 -7.37
N LYS A 204 5.35 15.92 -7.69
CA LYS A 204 5.69 17.25 -7.20
C LYS A 204 4.58 18.27 -7.53
N GLY A 205 4.07 18.23 -8.76
CA GLY A 205 2.92 19.07 -9.13
C GLY A 205 1.73 18.88 -8.20
N GLY A 206 1.34 17.63 -7.94
CA GLY A 206 0.28 17.30 -7.00
C GLY A 206 0.55 17.81 -5.59
N LEU A 207 1.77 17.62 -5.09
CA LEU A 207 2.17 18.07 -3.75
C LEU A 207 2.21 19.60 -3.61
N VAL A 208 2.55 20.34 -4.67
CA VAL A 208 2.56 21.82 -4.66
C VAL A 208 1.14 22.37 -4.67
N PHE A 209 0.24 21.79 -5.47
CA PHE A 209 -1.08 22.39 -5.77
C PHE A 209 -2.23 21.83 -4.93
N ALA A 210 -2.08 20.69 -4.26
CA ALA A 210 -3.11 20.14 -3.38
C ALA A 210 -3.35 21.02 -2.15
N ASP A 211 -4.60 21.06 -1.66
CA ASP A 211 -4.96 21.81 -0.44
C ASP A 211 -4.41 21.13 0.83
N ALA A 212 -4.28 19.80 0.83
CA ALA A 212 -3.58 19.06 1.88
C ALA A 212 -2.83 17.84 1.31
N ILE A 213 -1.85 17.38 2.06
CA ILE A 213 -1.02 16.20 1.73
C ILE A 213 -1.19 15.16 2.83
N THR A 214 -1.36 13.92 2.44
CA THR A 214 -1.31 12.81 3.38
C THR A 214 -0.27 11.78 2.96
N THR A 215 0.21 11.01 3.93
CA THR A 215 0.97 9.79 3.69
C THR A 215 0.52 8.72 4.66
N VAL A 216 1.02 7.51 4.49
CA VAL A 216 0.41 6.29 5.01
C VAL A 216 0.95 5.84 6.38
N SER A 217 1.68 6.71 7.08
CA SER A 217 2.04 6.55 8.50
C SER A 217 2.60 7.85 9.10
N ASN A 218 2.54 8.00 10.42
CA ASN A 218 3.08 9.19 11.09
C ASN A 218 4.61 9.24 10.99
N THR A 219 5.28 8.12 11.26
CA THR A 219 6.74 8.04 11.15
C THR A 219 7.20 8.32 9.72
N TYR A 220 6.51 7.79 8.70
CA TYR A 220 6.88 8.08 7.31
C TYR A 220 6.67 9.55 6.94
N ALA A 221 5.65 10.22 7.48
CA ALA A 221 5.46 11.66 7.30
C ALA A 221 6.65 12.48 7.85
N GLU A 222 7.33 12.00 8.90
CA GLU A 222 8.55 12.62 9.41
C GLU A 222 9.79 12.22 8.60
N GLU A 223 9.91 10.93 8.22
CA GLU A 223 11.03 10.41 7.43
C GLU A 223 11.17 11.11 6.08
N ILE A 224 10.08 11.28 5.32
CA ILE A 224 10.11 11.91 3.97
C ILE A 224 10.48 13.38 3.97
N LYS A 225 10.53 14.03 5.13
CA LYS A 225 11.09 15.39 5.30
C LYS A 225 12.61 15.39 5.44
N MET A 226 13.24 14.21 5.56
CA MET A 226 14.69 14.06 5.67
C MET A 226 15.31 13.72 4.31
N PRO A 227 16.55 14.18 4.02
CA PRO A 227 17.18 13.96 2.71
C PRO A 227 17.26 12.50 2.28
N PHE A 228 17.50 11.57 3.21
CA PHE A 228 17.63 10.13 2.90
C PHE A 228 16.33 9.51 2.40
N TYR A 229 15.18 9.86 2.99
CA TYR A 229 13.88 9.28 2.63
C TYR A 229 13.06 10.17 1.69
N GLY A 230 13.46 11.42 1.50
CA GLY A 230 12.68 12.43 0.77
C GLY A 230 12.78 12.36 -0.74
N GLU A 231 13.60 11.45 -1.29
CA GLU A 231 13.72 11.19 -2.73
C GLU A 231 13.85 12.49 -3.56
N GLY A 232 14.60 13.47 -3.02
CA GLY A 232 14.79 14.80 -3.63
C GLY A 232 13.64 15.78 -3.41
N LEU A 233 12.55 15.42 -2.76
CA LEU A 233 11.41 16.29 -2.43
C LEU A 233 11.34 16.68 -0.94
N ASP A 234 12.34 16.35 -0.14
CA ASP A 234 12.40 16.64 1.29
C ASP A 234 12.27 18.15 1.60
N GLY A 235 12.85 19.01 0.76
CA GLY A 235 12.73 20.46 0.88
C GLY A 235 11.29 20.96 0.72
N LEU A 236 10.57 20.45 -0.29
CA LEU A 236 9.15 20.73 -0.49
C LEU A 236 8.30 20.22 0.67
N LEU A 237 8.55 18.99 1.12
CA LEU A 237 7.78 18.38 2.21
C LEU A 237 8.01 19.07 3.56
N ARG A 238 9.22 19.61 3.81
CA ARG A 238 9.45 20.52 4.95
C ARG A 238 8.68 21.83 4.81
N ALA A 239 8.68 22.43 3.62
CA ALA A 239 7.92 23.66 3.36
C ALA A 239 6.39 23.47 3.52
N ARG A 240 5.88 22.27 3.22
CA ARG A 240 4.48 21.89 3.35
C ARG A 240 4.19 21.07 4.63
N ALA A 241 5.06 21.13 5.65
CA ALA A 241 4.93 20.31 6.87
C ALA A 241 3.60 20.51 7.62
N ASN A 242 3.04 21.72 7.57
CA ASN A 242 1.75 22.05 8.21
C ASN A 242 0.54 21.42 7.49
N ASP A 243 0.68 21.12 6.21
CA ASP A 243 -0.35 20.50 5.37
C ASP A 243 -0.19 18.98 5.25
N LEU A 244 0.96 18.44 5.72
CA LEU A 244 1.30 17.04 5.65
C LEU A 244 0.83 16.28 6.90
N ARG A 245 0.06 15.23 6.70
CA ARG A 245 -0.43 14.36 7.79
C ARG A 245 -0.12 12.89 7.50
N GLY A 246 0.35 12.15 8.51
CA GLY A 246 0.46 10.69 8.48
C GLY A 246 -0.84 10.04 8.94
N ILE A 247 -1.40 9.15 8.13
CA ILE A 247 -2.59 8.37 8.48
C ILE A 247 -2.29 6.91 8.16
N VAL A 248 -2.17 6.07 9.20
CA VAL A 248 -1.86 4.65 9.03
C VAL A 248 -3.00 3.96 8.28
N ASN A 249 -2.64 3.13 7.29
CA ASN A 249 -3.60 2.30 6.57
C ASN A 249 -4.20 1.23 7.47
N GLY A 250 -5.43 0.82 7.15
CA GLY A 250 -6.05 -0.35 7.75
C GLY A 250 -5.85 -1.62 6.92
N ILE A 251 -6.43 -2.71 7.40
CA ILE A 251 -6.64 -3.94 6.63
C ILE A 251 -8.13 -4.30 6.60
N ASP A 252 -8.52 -5.07 5.60
CA ASP A 252 -9.88 -5.58 5.47
C ASP A 252 -10.04 -6.82 6.37
N TYR A 253 -10.82 -6.69 7.45
CA TYR A 253 -11.09 -7.79 8.39
C TYR A 253 -12.14 -8.79 7.89
N ASP A 254 -12.80 -8.53 6.76
CA ASP A 254 -13.64 -9.54 6.11
C ASP A 254 -12.77 -10.50 5.29
N GLU A 255 -11.69 -10.00 4.68
CA GLU A 255 -10.72 -10.78 3.91
C GLU A 255 -9.67 -11.44 4.82
N TYR A 256 -9.03 -10.67 5.70
CA TYR A 256 -7.95 -11.12 6.57
C TYR A 256 -8.44 -11.37 7.99
N ASN A 257 -9.15 -12.48 8.22
CA ASN A 257 -9.71 -12.83 9.51
C ASN A 257 -9.53 -14.34 9.80
N PRO A 258 -8.70 -14.74 10.77
CA PRO A 258 -8.47 -16.17 11.03
C PRO A 258 -9.71 -16.92 11.50
N ALA A 259 -10.77 -16.24 11.95
CA ALA A 259 -12.02 -16.87 12.36
C ALA A 259 -12.90 -17.30 11.18
N THR A 260 -12.74 -16.69 10.00
CA THR A 260 -13.58 -16.92 8.82
C THR A 260 -12.79 -17.26 7.55
N ASP A 261 -11.47 -17.22 7.62
CA ASP A 261 -10.57 -17.42 6.49
C ASP A 261 -10.76 -18.82 5.87
N LYS A 262 -11.08 -18.86 4.59
CA LYS A 262 -11.32 -20.10 3.82
C LYS A 262 -10.04 -20.80 3.34
N PHE A 263 -8.90 -20.11 3.37
CA PHE A 263 -7.63 -20.65 2.87
C PHE A 263 -6.86 -21.43 3.92
N ILE A 264 -7.16 -21.24 5.21
CA ILE A 264 -6.45 -21.90 6.31
C ILE A 264 -7.11 -23.24 6.69
N VAL A 265 -6.32 -24.19 7.15
CA VAL A 265 -6.79 -25.54 7.47
C VAL A 265 -7.72 -25.55 8.69
N LYS A 266 -7.40 -24.71 9.67
CA LYS A 266 -8.18 -24.56 10.89
C LYS A 266 -8.40 -23.10 11.23
N GLN A 267 -9.64 -22.67 11.21
CA GLN A 267 -10.06 -21.36 11.68
C GLN A 267 -9.89 -21.25 13.20
N TYR A 268 -9.55 -20.04 13.66
CA TYR A 268 -9.33 -19.73 15.07
C TYR A 268 -9.56 -18.25 15.39
N ASN A 269 -9.62 -17.94 16.67
CA ASN A 269 -9.74 -16.57 17.17
C ASN A 269 -8.86 -16.41 18.44
N ALA A 270 -8.91 -15.23 19.09
CA ALA A 270 -8.10 -14.93 20.26
C ALA A 270 -8.34 -15.86 21.47
N ARG A 271 -9.47 -16.60 21.53
CA ARG A 271 -9.77 -17.49 22.64
C ARG A 271 -9.10 -18.86 22.50
N ASP A 272 -8.90 -19.32 21.26
CA ASP A 272 -8.46 -20.70 20.96
C ASP A 272 -7.18 -20.80 20.11
N PHE A 273 -6.55 -19.68 19.72
CA PHE A 273 -5.34 -19.66 18.88
C PHE A 273 -4.22 -20.57 19.43
N ARG A 274 -4.08 -20.67 20.74
CA ARG A 274 -3.02 -21.47 21.40
C ARG A 274 -3.07 -22.95 20.98
N LYS A 275 -4.26 -23.44 20.66
CA LYS A 275 -4.50 -24.82 20.24
C LYS A 275 -4.64 -24.96 18.73
N GLU A 276 -5.35 -24.01 18.11
CA GLU A 276 -5.79 -24.18 16.72
C GLU A 276 -4.73 -23.68 15.72
N LYS A 277 -3.92 -22.67 16.08
CA LYS A 277 -2.83 -22.15 15.25
C LYS A 277 -1.75 -23.22 14.98
N VAL A 278 -1.50 -24.11 15.93
CA VAL A 278 -0.57 -25.24 15.79
C VAL A 278 -0.99 -26.18 14.64
N LYS A 279 -2.29 -26.39 14.42
CA LYS A 279 -2.78 -27.23 13.32
C LYS A 279 -2.44 -26.64 11.96
N ASN A 280 -2.54 -25.30 11.82
CA ASN A 280 -2.13 -24.60 10.62
C ASN A 280 -0.61 -24.70 10.38
N LYS A 281 0.20 -24.61 11.44
CA LYS A 281 1.66 -24.82 11.36
C LYS A 281 2.00 -26.21 10.85
N LEU A 282 1.47 -27.25 11.46
CA LEU A 282 1.73 -28.64 11.09
C LEU A 282 1.29 -28.93 9.64
N ALA A 283 0.15 -28.38 9.22
CA ALA A 283 -0.33 -28.52 7.85
C ALA A 283 0.58 -27.82 6.84
N LEU A 284 1.06 -26.61 7.17
CA LEU A 284 1.97 -25.86 6.29
C LEU A 284 3.35 -26.55 6.21
N GLN A 285 3.87 -27.06 7.33
CA GLN A 285 5.11 -27.84 7.32
C GLN A 285 5.01 -29.06 6.38
N GLU A 286 3.89 -29.77 6.42
CA GLU A 286 3.64 -30.92 5.53
C GLU A 286 3.51 -30.49 4.06
N GLU A 287 2.73 -29.45 3.77
CA GLU A 287 2.52 -28.92 2.43
C GLU A 287 3.84 -28.48 1.77
N LEU A 288 4.73 -27.86 2.54
CA LEU A 288 6.00 -27.31 2.06
C LEU A 288 7.21 -28.25 2.21
N GLY A 289 7.01 -29.48 2.69
CA GLY A 289 8.08 -30.44 2.88
C GLY A 289 9.07 -30.07 3.99
N LEU A 290 8.66 -29.25 4.96
CA LEU A 290 9.45 -28.92 6.13
C LEU A 290 9.37 -30.03 7.19
N GLU A 291 10.35 -30.09 8.09
CA GLU A 291 10.29 -31.00 9.25
C GLU A 291 9.04 -30.69 10.10
N LYS A 292 8.23 -31.72 10.33
CA LYS A 292 7.02 -31.62 11.16
C LYS A 292 7.38 -31.54 12.64
N ASP A 293 7.33 -30.33 13.20
CA ASP A 293 7.57 -30.08 14.62
C ASP A 293 6.74 -28.89 15.10
N GLU A 294 5.74 -29.14 15.94
CA GLU A 294 4.88 -28.07 16.49
C GLU A 294 5.61 -27.07 17.36
N LYS A 295 6.74 -27.47 17.96
CA LYS A 295 7.54 -26.66 18.89
C LYS A 295 8.53 -25.76 18.18
N LYS A 296 8.93 -26.11 16.94
CA LYS A 296 9.91 -25.34 16.20
C LYS A 296 9.34 -23.98 15.80
N MET A 297 10.07 -22.90 16.11
CA MET A 297 9.64 -21.54 15.75
C MET A 297 9.64 -21.36 14.23
N MET A 298 8.50 -20.98 13.67
CA MET A 298 8.37 -20.69 12.24
C MET A 298 8.35 -19.19 11.99
N ILE A 299 9.23 -18.72 11.11
CA ILE A 299 9.34 -17.32 10.68
C ILE A 299 8.82 -17.21 9.25
N GLY A 300 7.77 -16.43 9.05
CA GLY A 300 7.17 -16.14 7.75
C GLY A 300 7.72 -14.85 7.13
N ILE A 301 7.85 -14.83 5.80
CA ILE A 301 8.18 -13.68 4.98
C ILE A 301 7.28 -13.69 3.76
N VAL A 302 6.44 -12.68 3.60
CA VAL A 302 5.57 -12.51 2.42
C VAL A 302 5.78 -11.12 1.87
N SER A 303 6.42 -11.00 0.70
CA SER A 303 6.79 -9.68 0.17
C SER A 303 7.20 -9.73 -1.30
N ARG A 304 7.19 -8.56 -1.97
CA ARG A 304 7.97 -8.38 -3.20
C ARG A 304 9.46 -8.46 -2.88
N LEU A 305 10.21 -9.22 -3.66
CA LEU A 305 11.64 -9.44 -3.44
C LEU A 305 12.46 -8.30 -4.08
N THR A 306 12.57 -7.17 -3.35
CA THR A 306 13.25 -5.95 -3.80
C THR A 306 14.20 -5.42 -2.73
N ASP A 307 15.13 -4.55 -3.10
CA ASP A 307 16.07 -3.88 -2.18
C ASP A 307 15.38 -3.20 -1.00
N GLN A 308 14.22 -2.58 -1.26
CA GLN A 308 13.44 -1.91 -0.23
C GLN A 308 13.17 -2.80 0.98
N LYS A 309 13.06 -4.12 0.79
CA LYS A 309 12.59 -5.08 1.81
C LYS A 309 13.70 -5.64 2.71
N GLY A 310 14.97 -5.25 2.50
CA GLY A 310 16.08 -5.60 3.38
C GLY A 310 16.56 -7.05 3.25
N PHE A 311 16.41 -7.65 2.07
CA PHE A 311 16.84 -9.04 1.86
C PHE A 311 18.36 -9.21 1.80
N ASP A 312 19.12 -8.15 1.58
CA ASP A 312 20.58 -8.14 1.75
C ASP A 312 20.99 -8.40 3.20
N LEU A 313 20.24 -7.87 4.18
CA LEU A 313 20.48 -8.19 5.59
C LEU A 313 20.22 -9.68 5.88
N ILE A 314 19.15 -10.24 5.31
CA ILE A 314 18.82 -11.66 5.46
C ILE A 314 19.90 -12.52 4.79
N ALA A 315 20.33 -12.17 3.57
CA ALA A 315 21.41 -12.86 2.86
C ALA A 315 22.69 -12.99 3.72
N TYR A 316 23.01 -11.92 4.44
CA TYR A 316 24.23 -11.85 5.24
C TYR A 316 24.21 -12.80 6.46
N ILE A 317 23.04 -13.00 7.10
CA ILE A 317 22.94 -13.79 8.35
C ILE A 317 22.30 -15.16 8.16
N MET A 318 21.86 -15.52 6.94
CA MET A 318 21.04 -16.70 6.73
C MET A 318 21.71 -18.01 7.14
N ASP A 319 23.01 -18.14 6.83
CA ASP A 319 23.78 -19.33 7.24
C ASP A 319 23.91 -19.46 8.76
N GLU A 320 24.03 -18.35 9.45
CA GLU A 320 24.09 -18.31 10.91
C GLU A 320 22.69 -18.58 11.52
N LEU A 321 21.65 -17.93 11.01
CA LEU A 321 20.27 -18.12 11.46
C LEU A 321 19.80 -19.56 11.26
N CYS A 322 20.24 -20.22 10.19
CA CYS A 322 19.92 -21.63 9.94
C CYS A 322 20.60 -22.61 10.92
N GLN A 323 21.52 -22.18 11.78
CA GLN A 323 22.02 -22.99 12.90
C GLN A 323 21.08 -22.98 14.10
N ASP A 324 20.25 -21.93 14.21
CA ASP A 324 19.29 -21.78 15.31
C ASP A 324 18.06 -22.72 15.12
N ASN A 325 17.23 -22.87 16.13
CA ASN A 325 16.10 -23.81 16.09
C ASN A 325 14.85 -23.17 15.43
N VAL A 326 14.98 -22.73 14.18
CA VAL A 326 13.93 -22.05 13.41
C VAL A 326 13.61 -22.74 12.10
N GLN A 327 12.44 -22.49 11.57
CA GLN A 327 12.06 -22.72 10.18
C GLN A 327 11.71 -21.40 9.52
N ILE A 328 12.03 -21.24 8.24
CA ILE A 328 11.82 -20.00 7.50
C ILE A 328 11.00 -20.30 6.24
N VAL A 329 9.88 -19.61 6.10
CA VAL A 329 8.99 -19.76 4.94
C VAL A 329 8.94 -18.42 4.20
N ILE A 330 9.35 -18.41 2.94
CA ILE A 330 9.39 -17.25 2.08
C ILE A 330 8.33 -17.41 0.97
N LEU A 331 7.54 -16.37 0.72
CA LEU A 331 6.64 -16.26 -0.42
C LEU A 331 6.83 -14.90 -1.10
N GLY A 332 7.12 -14.89 -2.38
CA GLY A 332 7.20 -13.67 -3.16
C GLY A 332 7.95 -13.82 -4.47
N THR A 333 7.89 -12.76 -5.28
CA THR A 333 8.64 -12.61 -6.54
C THR A 333 9.25 -11.23 -6.61
N GLY A 334 10.29 -11.04 -7.44
CA GLY A 334 10.88 -9.73 -7.62
C GLY A 334 12.18 -9.75 -8.40
N GLU A 335 13.24 -9.22 -7.79
CA GLU A 335 14.56 -9.17 -8.40
C GLU A 335 15.22 -10.56 -8.42
N GLU A 336 15.70 -10.96 -9.59
CA GLU A 336 16.27 -12.29 -9.83
C GLU A 336 17.34 -12.68 -8.81
N ARG A 337 18.16 -11.72 -8.37
CA ARG A 337 19.22 -11.97 -7.37
C ARG A 337 18.64 -12.47 -6.04
N TYR A 338 17.53 -11.92 -5.58
CA TYR A 338 16.86 -12.34 -4.34
C TYR A 338 16.09 -13.65 -4.53
N GLU A 339 15.44 -13.84 -5.67
CA GLU A 339 14.80 -15.10 -6.00
C GLU A 339 15.82 -16.25 -6.00
N ASN A 340 16.98 -16.07 -6.67
CA ASN A 340 18.05 -17.07 -6.73
C ASN A 340 18.67 -17.31 -5.36
N MET A 341 18.85 -16.26 -4.57
CA MET A 341 19.35 -16.35 -3.18
C MET A 341 18.45 -17.26 -2.33
N PHE A 342 17.14 -17.02 -2.35
CA PHE A 342 16.21 -17.83 -1.56
C PHE A 342 16.08 -19.27 -2.07
N ARG A 343 16.11 -19.51 -3.40
CA ARG A 343 16.19 -20.87 -3.97
C ARG A 343 17.47 -21.59 -3.52
N HIS A 344 18.59 -20.88 -3.42
CA HIS A 344 19.85 -21.46 -2.91
C HIS A 344 19.71 -21.87 -1.44
N PHE A 345 19.13 -21.05 -0.58
CA PHE A 345 18.95 -21.39 0.84
C PHE A 345 17.92 -22.49 1.06
N ASP A 346 16.87 -22.58 0.26
CA ASP A 346 15.92 -23.69 0.24
C ASP A 346 16.63 -25.02 -0.07
N TRP A 347 17.44 -25.03 -1.13
CA TRP A 347 18.27 -26.19 -1.49
C TRP A 347 19.27 -26.55 -0.39
N LYS A 348 20.00 -25.54 0.16
CA LYS A 348 21.07 -25.75 1.15
C LYS A 348 20.53 -26.23 2.49
N TYR A 349 19.39 -25.75 2.89
CA TYR A 349 18.76 -26.03 4.18
C TYR A 349 17.38 -26.70 4.00
N ALA A 350 17.33 -27.73 3.16
CA ALA A 350 16.12 -28.51 2.96
C ALA A 350 15.50 -28.95 4.31
N ASN A 351 14.18 -29.03 4.40
CA ASN A 351 13.39 -29.27 5.61
C ASN A 351 13.38 -28.13 6.66
N LYS A 352 14.16 -27.06 6.46
CA LYS A 352 14.28 -25.93 7.39
C LYS A 352 13.87 -24.60 6.74
N VAL A 353 14.19 -24.42 5.46
CA VAL A 353 13.86 -23.25 4.65
C VAL A 353 12.93 -23.70 3.52
N SER A 354 11.88 -22.96 3.24
CA SER A 354 11.01 -23.14 2.07
C SER A 354 10.86 -21.81 1.33
N ALA A 355 11.35 -21.75 0.09
CA ALA A 355 11.28 -20.60 -0.78
C ALA A 355 10.24 -20.78 -1.89
N ASN A 356 9.13 -20.09 -1.77
CA ASN A 356 7.99 -20.14 -2.70
C ASN A 356 8.05 -18.92 -3.61
N ILE A 357 8.73 -19.06 -4.77
CA ILE A 357 9.03 -17.95 -5.67
C ILE A 357 7.91 -17.82 -6.73
N TYR A 358 6.75 -17.45 -6.27
CA TYR A 358 5.55 -17.16 -7.06
C TYR A 358 4.57 -16.32 -6.25
N TYR A 359 3.54 -15.78 -6.90
CA TYR A 359 2.43 -15.11 -6.23
C TYR A 359 1.36 -16.13 -5.85
N SER A 360 0.95 -16.13 -4.59
CA SER A 360 -0.18 -16.94 -4.11
C SER A 360 -0.85 -16.27 -2.90
N GLU A 361 -2.06 -15.79 -3.12
CA GLU A 361 -2.90 -15.25 -2.04
C GLU A 361 -3.20 -16.34 -0.99
N ALA A 362 -3.64 -17.52 -1.43
CA ALA A 362 -3.94 -18.63 -0.54
C ALA A 362 -2.76 -19.04 0.35
N LEU A 363 -1.53 -19.08 -0.20
CA LEU A 363 -0.34 -19.42 0.57
C LEU A 363 0.02 -18.29 1.54
N SER A 364 -0.18 -17.02 1.20
CA SER A 364 0.07 -15.91 2.11
C SER A 364 -0.79 -16.01 3.38
N HIS A 365 -2.07 -16.32 3.25
CA HIS A 365 -2.98 -16.55 4.38
C HIS A 365 -2.53 -17.72 5.26
N LYS A 366 -2.10 -18.82 4.64
CA LYS A 366 -1.55 -19.97 5.37
C LYS A 366 -0.28 -19.61 6.14
N ILE A 367 0.61 -18.78 5.56
CA ILE A 367 1.82 -18.31 6.22
C ILE A 367 1.48 -17.43 7.42
N TYR A 368 0.55 -16.47 7.29
CA TYR A 368 0.10 -15.66 8.43
C TYR A 368 -0.50 -16.54 9.54
N ALA A 369 -1.28 -17.55 9.19
CA ALA A 369 -1.93 -18.43 10.17
C ALA A 369 -0.96 -19.41 10.83
N ALA A 370 0.06 -19.90 10.13
CA ALA A 370 0.96 -20.94 10.58
C ALA A 370 2.20 -20.43 11.31
N SER A 371 2.73 -19.26 10.91
CA SER A 371 3.98 -18.73 11.47
C SER A 371 3.81 -18.26 12.91
N ASP A 372 4.89 -18.36 13.69
CA ASP A 372 4.97 -17.77 15.04
C ASP A 372 5.43 -16.32 14.97
N ALA A 373 6.40 -16.03 14.09
CA ALA A 373 6.91 -14.69 13.85
C ALA A 373 6.86 -14.33 12.36
N PHE A 374 6.88 -13.03 12.07
CA PHE A 374 6.84 -12.49 10.72
C PHE A 374 7.93 -11.44 10.55
N LEU A 375 8.87 -11.67 9.63
CA LEU A 375 10.08 -10.84 9.50
C LEU A 375 9.93 -9.77 8.40
N MET A 376 10.13 -8.51 8.76
CA MET A 376 10.11 -7.36 7.85
C MET A 376 11.29 -6.40 8.14
N PRO A 377 12.51 -6.67 7.63
CA PRO A 377 13.70 -5.87 7.90
C PRO A 377 13.87 -4.70 6.92
N SER A 378 12.78 -4.06 6.51
CA SER A 378 12.73 -3.11 5.41
C SER A 378 13.69 -1.92 5.61
N LEU A 379 14.36 -1.51 4.51
CA LEU A 379 15.17 -0.29 4.46
C LEU A 379 14.28 0.95 4.65
N PHE A 380 13.12 0.94 4.05
CA PHE A 380 12.03 1.88 4.30
C PHE A 380 10.69 1.18 4.04
N GLU A 381 9.68 1.54 4.81
CA GLU A 381 8.33 0.94 4.67
C GLU A 381 7.28 2.01 4.95
N PRO A 382 6.70 2.64 3.92
CA PRO A 382 5.75 3.74 4.10
C PRO A 382 4.63 3.41 5.11
N CYS A 383 3.98 2.27 4.92
CA CYS A 383 3.02 1.73 5.88
C CYS A 383 3.34 0.28 6.23
N GLY A 384 3.41 -0.59 5.23
CA GLY A 384 3.32 -2.04 5.40
C GLY A 384 1.89 -2.46 5.73
N LEU A 385 1.45 -3.56 5.12
CA LEU A 385 0.16 -4.19 5.44
C LEU A 385 0.38 -5.58 6.02
N SER A 386 1.44 -6.27 5.62
CA SER A 386 1.72 -7.65 6.04
C SER A 386 1.92 -7.79 7.54
N GLN A 387 2.51 -6.80 8.23
CA GLN A 387 2.61 -6.81 9.69
C GLN A 387 1.24 -6.66 10.36
N LEU A 388 0.32 -5.88 9.77
CA LEU A 388 -1.04 -5.72 10.29
C LEU A 388 -1.82 -7.04 10.17
N MET A 389 -1.68 -7.70 9.02
CA MET A 389 -2.25 -9.02 8.80
C MET A 389 -1.65 -10.04 9.77
N ALA A 390 -0.32 -10.07 9.91
CA ALA A 390 0.36 -10.94 10.86
C ALA A 390 -0.14 -10.73 12.30
N LEU A 391 -0.23 -9.49 12.77
CA LEU A 391 -0.78 -9.15 14.09
C LEU A 391 -2.18 -9.73 14.30
N HIS A 392 -3.07 -9.53 13.31
CA HIS A 392 -4.44 -10.01 13.40
C HIS A 392 -4.54 -11.54 13.41
N TYR A 393 -3.60 -12.24 12.74
CA TYR A 393 -3.47 -13.69 12.77
C TYR A 393 -2.69 -14.21 13.99
N GLY A 394 -2.27 -13.35 14.92
CA GLY A 394 -1.49 -13.74 16.11
C GLY A 394 -0.08 -14.21 15.78
N THR A 395 0.49 -13.73 14.69
CA THR A 395 1.87 -13.94 14.27
C THR A 395 2.66 -12.67 14.59
N LEU A 396 3.66 -12.78 15.48
CA LEU A 396 4.34 -11.61 16.02
C LEU A 396 5.36 -11.02 15.03
N PRO A 397 5.23 -9.74 14.62
CA PRO A 397 6.18 -9.13 13.73
C PRO A 397 7.55 -8.94 14.38
N ILE A 398 8.62 -9.15 13.59
CA ILE A 398 10.00 -8.75 13.87
C ILE A 398 10.36 -7.73 12.79
N VAL A 399 10.50 -6.47 13.15
CA VAL A 399 10.56 -5.38 12.18
C VAL A 399 11.73 -4.43 12.42
N ARG A 400 12.19 -3.77 11.35
CA ARG A 400 13.00 -2.58 11.52
C ARG A 400 12.11 -1.37 11.83
N GLU A 401 12.56 -0.48 12.71
CA GLU A 401 11.85 0.73 13.11
C GLU A 401 11.89 1.80 12.01
N THR A 402 11.00 1.69 11.02
CA THR A 402 10.84 2.64 9.93
C THR A 402 9.37 2.74 9.53
N GLY A 403 8.93 3.94 9.14
CA GLY A 403 7.58 4.21 8.64
C GLY A 403 6.47 3.54 9.45
N GLY A 404 5.54 2.91 8.75
CA GLY A 404 4.41 2.24 9.38
C GLY A 404 4.77 1.05 10.26
N LEU A 405 5.92 0.42 10.06
CA LEU A 405 6.37 -0.66 10.96
C LEU A 405 6.61 -0.13 12.37
N LYS A 406 7.22 1.05 12.50
CA LYS A 406 7.43 1.71 13.79
C LYS A 406 6.12 2.16 14.43
N ASP A 407 5.16 2.60 13.61
CA ASP A 407 3.87 3.10 14.11
C ASP A 407 2.92 1.98 14.58
N THR A 408 3.11 0.75 14.09
CA THR A 408 2.12 -0.34 14.25
C THR A 408 2.62 -1.53 15.06
N VAL A 409 3.93 -1.66 15.25
CA VAL A 409 4.53 -2.75 16.04
C VAL A 409 5.15 -2.17 17.30
N GLU A 410 4.50 -2.41 18.44
CA GLU A 410 5.03 -2.04 19.76
C GLU A 410 6.09 -3.07 20.18
N PRO A 411 7.36 -2.65 20.40
CA PRO A 411 8.41 -3.59 20.80
C PRO A 411 8.15 -4.19 22.17
N TYR A 412 8.44 -5.48 22.30
CA TYR A 412 8.30 -6.18 23.56
C TYR A 412 9.17 -5.58 24.65
N ASN A 413 8.53 -5.18 25.76
CA ASN A 413 9.19 -4.75 26.99
C ASN A 413 9.03 -5.83 28.06
N GLU A 414 10.13 -6.49 28.40
CA GLU A 414 10.15 -7.61 29.34
C GLU A 414 9.82 -7.17 30.79
N TYR A 415 10.16 -5.92 31.15
CA TYR A 415 9.95 -5.40 32.50
C TYR A 415 8.50 -5.00 32.76
N GLU A 416 7.84 -4.44 31.73
CA GLU A 416 6.46 -4.00 31.82
C GLU A 416 5.47 -5.06 31.30
N SER A 417 5.98 -6.12 30.66
CA SER A 417 5.17 -7.15 29.99
C SER A 417 4.19 -6.55 28.96
N THR A 418 4.68 -5.58 28.16
CA THR A 418 3.95 -4.92 27.07
C THR A 418 4.52 -5.34 25.70
N GLY A 419 3.94 -4.81 24.63
CA GLY A 419 4.41 -5.02 23.25
C GLY A 419 3.55 -6.01 22.45
N THR A 420 3.65 -5.89 21.13
CA THR A 420 2.94 -6.71 20.13
C THR A 420 3.88 -7.41 19.17
N GLY A 421 5.20 -7.19 19.30
CA GLY A 421 6.22 -7.77 18.44
C GLY A 421 7.63 -7.39 18.88
N PHE A 422 8.57 -7.42 17.97
CA PHE A 422 9.98 -7.13 18.22
C PHE A 422 10.49 -6.14 17.17
N SER A 423 11.42 -5.27 17.57
CA SER A 423 12.00 -4.30 16.64
C SER A 423 13.49 -4.10 16.84
N PHE A 424 14.16 -3.65 15.79
CA PHE A 424 15.54 -3.18 15.80
C PHE A 424 15.64 -1.86 15.01
N THR A 425 16.60 -1.01 15.37
CA THR A 425 16.63 0.38 14.92
C THR A 425 17.46 0.57 13.66
N ASN A 426 18.73 0.12 13.66
CA ASN A 426 19.63 0.38 12.56
C ASN A 426 19.44 -0.64 11.42
N TYR A 427 19.67 -0.20 10.18
CA TYR A 427 19.72 -1.10 9.03
C TYR A 427 21.01 -1.93 9.09
N ASN A 428 20.99 -2.97 9.92
CA ASN A 428 22.14 -3.77 10.27
C ASN A 428 21.77 -5.23 10.49
N ALA A 429 22.47 -6.14 9.81
CA ALA A 429 22.18 -7.57 9.83
C ALA A 429 22.38 -8.21 11.21
N HIS A 430 23.37 -7.78 11.99
CA HIS A 430 23.62 -8.33 13.32
C HIS A 430 22.59 -7.86 14.34
N GLU A 431 22.12 -6.60 14.25
CA GLU A 431 20.99 -6.13 15.08
C GLU A 431 19.72 -6.91 14.76
N MET A 432 19.45 -7.15 13.48
CA MET A 432 18.32 -7.99 13.04
C MET A 432 18.43 -9.40 13.63
N LEU A 433 19.60 -10.04 13.51
CA LEU A 433 19.84 -11.39 14.06
C LEU A 433 19.68 -11.42 15.58
N ALA A 434 20.22 -10.42 16.30
CA ALA A 434 20.05 -10.30 17.73
C ALA A 434 18.56 -10.14 18.13
N CYS A 435 17.80 -9.37 17.36
CA CYS A 435 16.36 -9.21 17.55
C CYS A 435 15.60 -10.53 17.34
N ILE A 436 15.93 -11.29 16.26
CA ILE A 436 15.36 -12.61 16.00
C ILE A 436 15.68 -13.56 17.16
N ARG A 437 16.93 -13.62 17.62
CA ARG A 437 17.32 -14.48 18.75
C ARG A 437 16.68 -14.09 20.08
N ASN A 438 16.41 -12.81 20.29
CA ASN A 438 15.61 -12.39 21.45
C ASN A 438 14.17 -12.89 21.33
N ALA A 439 13.56 -12.83 20.15
CA ALA A 439 12.24 -13.41 19.91
C ALA A 439 12.23 -14.93 20.15
N GLU A 440 13.25 -15.66 19.68
CA GLU A 440 13.42 -17.10 19.94
C GLU A 440 13.51 -17.38 21.44
N ARG A 441 14.33 -16.62 22.18
CA ARG A 441 14.45 -16.76 23.64
C ARG A 441 13.09 -16.64 24.33
N ILE A 442 12.30 -15.63 23.96
CA ILE A 442 10.96 -15.43 24.54
C ILE A 442 10.01 -16.55 24.11
N TYR A 443 10.09 -17.02 22.86
CA TYR A 443 9.27 -18.10 22.36
C TYR A 443 9.51 -19.43 23.11
N TYR A 444 10.78 -19.79 23.33
CA TYR A 444 11.14 -21.05 23.96
C TYR A 444 11.11 -20.98 25.50
N ASP A 445 11.67 -19.93 26.09
CA ASP A 445 11.88 -19.88 27.52
C ASP A 445 10.74 -19.20 28.28
N LYS A 446 9.94 -18.34 27.61
CA LYS A 446 8.90 -17.53 28.22
C LYS A 446 7.56 -17.65 27.48
N LYS A 447 7.12 -18.85 27.20
CA LYS A 447 5.92 -19.13 26.42
C LYS A 447 4.66 -18.40 26.91
N ARG A 448 4.55 -18.17 28.21
CA ARG A 448 3.43 -17.39 28.78
C ARG A 448 3.45 -15.94 28.33
N GLU A 449 4.63 -15.30 28.31
CA GLU A 449 4.79 -13.92 27.86
C GLU A 449 4.58 -13.82 26.34
N TRP A 450 5.09 -14.78 25.57
CA TRP A 450 4.79 -14.90 24.14
C TRP A 450 3.29 -14.90 23.88
N ASN A 451 2.54 -15.76 24.57
CA ASN A 451 1.09 -15.85 24.39
C ASN A 451 0.36 -14.56 24.78
N LYS A 452 0.82 -13.83 25.81
CA LYS A 452 0.26 -12.51 26.14
C LYS A 452 0.50 -11.48 25.04
N MET A 453 1.67 -11.50 24.37
CA MET A 453 1.91 -10.65 23.21
C MET A 453 0.96 -11.01 22.06
N VAL A 454 0.74 -12.29 21.79
CA VAL A 454 -0.22 -12.74 20.79
C VAL A 454 -1.63 -12.26 21.12
N ASP A 455 -2.06 -12.37 22.38
CA ASP A 455 -3.36 -11.84 22.81
C ASP A 455 -3.49 -10.33 22.51
N ARG A 456 -2.44 -9.52 22.81
CA ARG A 456 -2.43 -8.08 22.50
C ARG A 456 -2.40 -7.80 21.00
N ALA A 457 -1.59 -8.55 20.24
CA ALA A 457 -1.50 -8.42 18.79
C ALA A 457 -2.86 -8.66 18.11
N MET A 458 -3.56 -9.72 18.48
CA MET A 458 -4.88 -10.04 17.96
C MET A 458 -5.98 -9.07 18.42
N ALA A 459 -5.78 -8.37 19.54
CA ALA A 459 -6.71 -7.37 20.06
C ALA A 459 -6.49 -5.97 19.49
N ALA A 460 -5.36 -5.72 18.82
CA ALA A 460 -5.07 -4.43 18.20
C ALA A 460 -6.02 -4.17 17.02
N ASP A 461 -6.61 -2.97 16.98
CA ASP A 461 -7.54 -2.59 15.92
C ASP A 461 -6.81 -1.78 14.83
N PHE A 462 -6.56 -2.42 13.70
CA PHE A 462 -6.08 -1.82 12.48
C PHE A 462 -7.11 -1.92 11.35
N SER A 463 -8.40 -1.85 11.67
CA SER A 463 -9.46 -1.79 10.68
C SER A 463 -9.44 -0.46 9.90
N TRP A 464 -9.96 -0.49 8.69
CA TRP A 464 -10.16 0.73 7.90
C TRP A 464 -11.09 1.75 8.57
N HIS A 465 -11.94 1.35 9.49
CA HIS A 465 -12.78 2.28 10.26
C HIS A 465 -11.96 3.26 11.09
N VAL A 466 -10.87 2.81 11.71
CA VAL A 466 -9.96 3.69 12.47
C VAL A 466 -9.30 4.71 11.56
N SER A 467 -8.84 4.29 10.38
CA SER A 467 -8.25 5.19 9.39
C SER A 467 -9.28 6.16 8.82
N ALA A 468 -10.50 5.68 8.53
CA ALA A 468 -11.58 6.49 7.98
C ALA A 468 -11.95 7.67 8.90
N LEU A 469 -11.98 7.48 10.22
CA LEU A 469 -12.24 8.57 11.17
C LEU A 469 -11.22 9.71 11.02
N LYS A 470 -9.93 9.40 10.85
CA LYS A 470 -8.89 10.41 10.65
C LYS A 470 -9.01 11.14 9.30
N TYR A 471 -9.43 10.43 8.26
CA TYR A 471 -9.74 11.05 6.97
C TYR A 471 -11.00 11.92 7.05
N GLN A 472 -12.02 11.51 7.81
CA GLN A 472 -13.21 12.34 8.05
C GLN A 472 -12.84 13.66 8.72
N GLU A 473 -12.00 13.63 9.77
CA GLU A 473 -11.49 14.85 10.43
C GLU A 473 -10.74 15.77 9.43
N LEU A 474 -9.93 15.18 8.55
CA LEU A 474 -9.23 15.95 7.52
C LEU A 474 -10.19 16.58 6.53
N TYR A 475 -11.18 15.84 6.04
CA TYR A 475 -12.16 16.35 5.08
C TYR A 475 -13.06 17.40 5.71
N ASP A 476 -13.48 17.22 6.95
CA ASP A 476 -14.26 18.19 7.70
C ASP A 476 -13.49 19.51 7.86
N TRP A 477 -12.19 19.43 8.15
CA TRP A 477 -11.33 20.61 8.25
C TRP A 477 -11.17 21.35 6.90
N LEU A 478 -11.11 20.62 5.77
CA LEU A 478 -10.91 21.21 4.44
C LEU A 478 -12.19 21.82 3.85
N ILE A 479 -13.33 21.21 4.12
CA ILE A 479 -14.61 21.55 3.48
C ILE A 479 -15.45 22.50 4.38
N GLY A 480 -15.24 22.44 5.67
CA GLY A 480 -15.97 23.22 6.71
C GLY A 480 -17.13 22.45 7.31
#